data_764a9e83f0aa0cd3999b79e6f1cf51a7
#
_entry.id   764a9e83f0aa0cd3999b79e6f1cf51a7
#
_cell.length_a   1.000
_cell.length_b   1.000
_cell.length_c   1.000
_cell.angle_alpha   90.00
_cell.angle_beta   90.00
_cell.angle_gamma   90.00
#
_symmetry.space_group_name_H-M   'P 1'
#
loop_
_entity.id
_entity.type
_entity.pdbx_description
1 polymer ?
#
loop_
_entity_poly.entity_id
_entity_poly.type
_entity_poly.pdbx_seq_one_letter_code
_entity_poly.pdbx_strand_id
1 'polypeptide(L)'
;MDVFLAGTDSLKLTRLARRDPELLLVPAGDAHLTRRPAPPDLRALRICLPEIMSGFSPAAPLELDFFTRSSRSESRSLSSRALLATLPEDAFLEVLHSDGDPWADLGNETCRLFVESPGLNLVRMEQSLRMMVERGALSPNAALFRLLTFPMEACGSYVRDPADPAFGACLFELEPIATPERILALIDEVSGIRGLRNARLAAGLSQSGSGSPEETLLSFAFKLATHLGGIESPAFLENEPIAWPHEDLPFVEHTMMRPDFHWPGHRTAAEYNGRVHVSEAAFEEDQRRIRDYQSCGISAYPASYKNVRNIAALNSYLACVAHSLARREGPGYESHVRWALADEGSTHMRTVLLSQMLPAVPSEKPSW
;
A
#
# COMPACT_ATOMS: atom_id res chain seq x y z
N MET A 1 20.19 -21.08 11.41
CA MET A 1 20.57 -20.48 10.10
C MET A 1 19.67 -19.29 9.84
N ASP A 2 20.25 -18.12 9.44
CA ASP A 2 19.49 -16.91 9.13
C ASP A 2 19.31 -16.79 7.61
N VAL A 3 18.06 -16.63 7.18
CA VAL A 3 17.68 -16.53 5.76
C VAL A 3 16.96 -15.20 5.53
N PHE A 4 17.50 -14.36 4.65
CA PHE A 4 16.96 -13.04 4.33
C PHE A 4 16.29 -13.06 2.96
N LEU A 5 14.97 -12.99 2.94
CA LEU A 5 14.21 -12.87 1.70
C LEU A 5 14.32 -11.47 1.13
N ALA A 6 14.34 -11.37 -0.19
CA ALA A 6 14.50 -10.12 -0.91
C ALA A 6 13.34 -9.85 -1.88
N GLY A 7 13.11 -8.58 -2.15
CA GLY A 7 12.23 -8.11 -3.21
C GLY A 7 10.82 -8.67 -3.15
N THR A 8 10.40 -9.32 -4.23
CA THR A 8 9.03 -9.86 -4.34
C THR A 8 8.72 -10.96 -3.34
N ASP A 9 9.70 -11.82 -3.01
CA ASP A 9 9.48 -12.89 -2.04
C ASP A 9 9.40 -12.37 -0.61
N SER A 10 10.19 -11.34 -0.28
CA SER A 10 10.04 -10.59 0.97
C SER A 10 8.64 -9.99 1.09
N LEU A 11 8.14 -9.31 0.04
CA LEU A 11 6.79 -8.75 0.02
C LEU A 11 5.70 -9.83 0.20
N LYS A 12 5.83 -10.96 -0.50
CA LYS A 12 4.88 -12.07 -0.39
C LYS A 12 4.79 -12.62 1.01
N LEU A 13 5.93 -12.85 1.66
CA LEU A 13 5.95 -13.36 3.03
C LEU A 13 5.45 -12.32 4.04
N THR A 14 5.78 -11.04 3.85
CA THR A 14 5.22 -9.95 4.66
C THR A 14 3.69 -9.94 4.57
N ARG A 15 3.14 -10.08 3.37
CA ARG A 15 1.69 -10.16 3.17
C ARG A 15 1.07 -11.39 3.80
N LEU A 16 1.73 -12.55 3.67
CA LEU A 16 1.28 -13.77 4.33
C LEU A 16 1.22 -13.59 5.84
N ALA A 17 2.30 -13.08 6.45
CA ALA A 17 2.37 -12.85 7.90
C ALA A 17 1.32 -11.86 8.39
N ARG A 18 0.94 -10.86 7.59
CA ARG A 18 -0.18 -9.96 7.94
C ARG A 18 -1.57 -10.60 7.83
N ARG A 19 -1.70 -11.67 7.07
CA ARG A 19 -2.98 -12.38 6.85
C ARG A 19 -3.17 -13.55 7.80
N ASP A 20 -2.09 -14.07 8.34
CA ASP A 20 -2.07 -15.25 9.20
C ASP A 20 -1.86 -14.83 10.66
N PRO A 21 -2.88 -15.00 11.53
CA PRO A 21 -2.77 -14.63 12.94
C PRO A 21 -1.76 -15.51 13.72
N GLU A 22 -1.31 -16.61 13.13
CA GLU A 22 -0.28 -17.48 13.72
C GLU A 22 1.14 -16.97 13.43
N LEU A 23 1.30 -15.90 12.63
CA LEU A 23 2.58 -15.31 12.28
C LEU A 23 2.73 -13.89 12.85
N LEU A 24 3.95 -13.56 13.25
CA LEU A 24 4.33 -12.24 13.76
C LEU A 24 5.48 -11.67 12.93
N LEU A 25 5.43 -10.36 12.71
CA LEU A 25 6.53 -9.57 12.16
C LEU A 25 7.14 -8.73 13.29
N VAL A 26 8.37 -9.03 13.67
CA VAL A 26 9.08 -8.30 14.74
C VAL A 26 10.36 -7.66 14.20
N PRO A 27 10.78 -6.50 14.70
CA PRO A 27 12.07 -5.93 14.32
C PRO A 27 13.20 -6.94 14.55
N ALA A 28 14.04 -7.14 13.54
CA ALA A 28 15.27 -7.91 13.71
C ALA A 28 16.21 -7.11 14.62
N GLY A 29 16.34 -7.47 15.88
CA GLY A 29 17.14 -6.72 16.85
C GLY A 29 18.62 -6.60 16.45
N ASP A 30 19.36 -5.69 17.11
CA ASP A 30 20.74 -5.27 16.86
C ASP A 30 21.77 -6.38 16.60
N ALA A 31 21.51 -7.59 17.09
CA ALA A 31 22.48 -8.69 17.07
C ALA A 31 22.81 -9.20 15.67
N HIS A 32 21.96 -8.94 14.67
CA HIS A 32 22.06 -9.59 13.36
C HIS A 32 22.68 -8.72 12.28
N LEU A 33 22.57 -7.40 12.34
CA LEU A 33 23.07 -6.49 11.31
C LEU A 33 24.46 -5.92 11.61
N THR A 34 24.85 -5.82 12.87
CA THR A 34 26.20 -5.38 13.28
C THR A 34 27.28 -6.43 12.99
N ARG A 35 26.93 -7.68 12.97
CA ARG A 35 27.77 -8.76 12.47
C ARG A 35 27.17 -9.24 11.16
N ARG A 36 27.68 -8.75 10.01
CA ARG A 36 27.28 -9.22 8.70
C ARG A 36 27.02 -10.73 8.78
N PRO A 37 25.77 -11.20 8.67
CA PRO A 37 25.46 -12.61 8.86
C PRO A 37 26.35 -13.43 7.92
N ALA A 38 26.86 -14.53 8.42
CA ALA A 38 27.54 -15.48 7.54
C ALA A 38 26.55 -15.92 6.46
N PRO A 39 27.00 -16.09 5.20
CA PRO A 39 26.12 -16.64 4.16
C PRO A 39 25.58 -17.99 4.67
N PRO A 40 24.27 -18.23 4.49
CA PRO A 40 23.70 -19.52 4.88
C PRO A 40 24.44 -20.63 4.14
N ASP A 41 24.67 -21.76 4.82
CA ASP A 41 25.17 -22.95 4.14
C ASP A 41 24.13 -23.34 3.06
N LEU A 42 24.54 -23.25 1.78
CA LEU A 42 23.67 -23.58 0.66
C LEU A 42 23.15 -25.03 0.71
N ARG A 43 23.85 -25.91 1.41
CA ARG A 43 23.45 -27.31 1.61
C ARG A 43 22.33 -27.39 2.64
N ALA A 44 22.51 -26.73 3.78
CA ALA A 44 21.49 -26.59 4.82
C ALA A 44 20.26 -25.84 4.28
N LEU A 45 20.47 -24.74 3.53
CA LEU A 45 19.39 -24.00 2.89
C LEU A 45 18.52 -24.86 1.97
N ARG A 46 19.14 -25.76 1.17
CA ARG A 46 18.38 -26.69 0.31
C ARG A 46 17.54 -27.69 1.11
N ILE A 47 17.99 -28.07 2.29
CA ILE A 47 17.24 -28.95 3.18
C ILE A 47 16.04 -28.18 3.78
N CYS A 48 16.24 -26.91 4.14
CA CYS A 48 15.19 -26.05 4.73
C CYS A 48 14.23 -25.46 3.68
N LEU A 49 14.58 -25.43 2.38
CA LEU A 49 13.75 -24.86 1.33
C LEU A 49 12.30 -25.36 1.32
N PRO A 50 12.02 -26.67 1.44
CA PRO A 50 10.65 -27.17 1.50
C PRO A 50 9.84 -26.54 2.65
N GLU A 51 10.44 -26.42 3.84
CA GLU A 51 9.81 -25.80 5.03
C GLU A 51 9.62 -24.29 4.82
N ILE A 52 10.65 -23.61 4.29
CA ILE A 52 10.54 -22.18 3.95
C ILE A 52 9.43 -21.97 2.91
N MET A 53 9.29 -22.87 1.94
CA MET A 53 8.31 -22.78 0.85
C MET A 53 6.94 -23.35 1.20
N SER A 54 6.77 -24.07 2.27
CA SER A 54 5.50 -24.71 2.64
C SER A 54 4.40 -23.68 2.96
N GLY A 55 4.78 -22.53 3.49
CA GLY A 55 3.86 -21.46 3.90
C GLY A 55 3.51 -20.45 2.80
N PHE A 56 4.26 -20.38 1.68
CA PHE A 56 3.99 -19.43 0.60
C PHE A 56 4.53 -19.92 -0.75
N SER A 57 3.98 -19.38 -1.86
CA SER A 57 4.49 -19.67 -3.20
C SER A 57 5.53 -18.62 -3.60
N PRO A 58 6.83 -18.91 -3.46
CA PRO A 58 7.88 -17.95 -3.83
C PRO A 58 7.88 -17.71 -5.35
N ALA A 59 8.51 -16.60 -5.75
CA ALA A 59 8.94 -16.45 -7.12
C ALA A 59 10.00 -17.51 -7.46
N ALA A 60 10.00 -17.99 -8.68
CA ALA A 60 11.04 -18.90 -9.13
C ALA A 60 12.03 -18.14 -10.04
N PRO A 61 13.30 -17.99 -9.66
CA PRO A 61 13.96 -18.51 -8.44
C PRO A 61 13.67 -17.68 -7.18
N LEU A 62 13.74 -18.32 -6.01
CA LEU A 62 13.60 -17.66 -4.70
C LEU A 62 14.66 -16.56 -4.55
N GLU A 63 14.24 -15.34 -4.23
CA GLU A 63 15.13 -14.18 -4.10
C GLU A 63 15.66 -14.04 -2.67
N LEU A 64 16.98 -14.07 -2.50
CA LEU A 64 17.66 -13.95 -1.21
C LEU A 64 18.69 -12.82 -1.21
N ASP A 65 18.85 -12.17 -0.07
CA ASP A 65 19.97 -11.26 0.20
C ASP A 65 21.12 -11.96 0.91
N PHE A 66 22.34 -11.71 0.43
CA PHE A 66 23.60 -12.11 1.05
C PHE A 66 24.46 -10.87 1.28
N PHE A 67 25.16 -10.84 2.40
CA PHE A 67 25.94 -9.68 2.81
C PHE A 67 27.41 -9.74 2.39
N THR A 68 27.80 -10.73 1.57
CA THR A 68 29.15 -10.88 1.04
C THR A 68 29.14 -11.15 -0.46
N ARG A 69 30.19 -10.70 -1.17
CA ARG A 69 30.30 -10.93 -2.63
C ARG A 69 30.57 -12.40 -3.02
N SER A 70 31.16 -13.17 -2.10
CA SER A 70 31.51 -14.57 -2.33
C SER A 70 30.32 -15.53 -2.35
N SER A 71 29.14 -15.06 -1.98
CA SER A 71 27.94 -15.88 -1.79
C SER A 71 26.96 -15.84 -2.96
N ARG A 72 27.32 -15.23 -4.07
CA ARG A 72 26.44 -15.21 -5.26
C ARG A 72 26.24 -16.64 -5.77
N SER A 73 25.02 -17.09 -5.75
CA SER A 73 24.58 -18.33 -6.36
C SER A 73 23.36 -18.04 -7.22
N GLU A 74 23.42 -18.40 -8.48
CA GLU A 74 22.25 -18.39 -9.36
C GLU A 74 21.98 -19.83 -9.80
N SER A 75 20.78 -20.29 -9.54
CA SER A 75 20.28 -21.57 -9.99
C SER A 75 18.84 -21.41 -10.45
N ARG A 76 18.22 -22.46 -10.98
CA ARG A 76 16.81 -22.42 -11.38
C ARG A 76 15.86 -22.22 -10.20
N SER A 77 16.31 -22.51 -8.99
CA SER A 77 15.51 -22.45 -7.76
C SER A 77 15.91 -21.30 -6.82
N LEU A 78 17.10 -20.71 -7.00
CA LEU A 78 17.65 -19.71 -6.08
C LEU A 78 18.35 -18.59 -6.85
N SER A 79 17.98 -17.35 -6.52
CA SER A 79 18.69 -16.13 -6.95
C SER A 79 19.18 -15.40 -5.71
N SER A 80 20.49 -15.28 -5.58
CA SER A 80 21.10 -14.55 -4.48
C SER A 80 21.64 -13.21 -4.94
N ARG A 81 21.41 -12.17 -4.17
CA ARG A 81 21.95 -10.83 -4.41
C ARG A 81 22.91 -10.45 -3.29
N ALA A 82 24.05 -9.86 -3.63
CA ALA A 82 24.93 -9.30 -2.63
C ALA A 82 24.43 -7.92 -2.22
N LEU A 83 23.89 -7.80 -1.02
CA LEU A 83 23.48 -6.55 -0.41
C LEU A 83 24.66 -5.95 0.36
N LEU A 84 25.37 -5.02 -0.28
CA LEU A 84 26.58 -4.38 0.26
C LEU A 84 26.31 -2.94 0.70
N ALA A 85 25.05 -2.55 0.76
CA ALA A 85 24.61 -1.25 1.23
C ALA A 85 24.91 -1.06 2.72
N THR A 86 25.00 0.17 3.17
CA THR A 86 24.87 0.49 4.59
C THR A 86 23.38 0.51 4.92
N LEU A 87 22.99 -0.28 5.90
CA LEU A 87 21.60 -0.46 6.32
C LEU A 87 21.43 -0.03 7.76
N PRO A 88 20.30 0.59 8.12
CA PRO A 88 19.91 0.82 9.50
C PRO A 88 19.51 -0.50 10.19
N GLU A 89 19.41 -0.45 11.53
CA GLU A 89 19.13 -1.63 12.36
C GLU A 89 17.75 -2.24 12.10
N ASP A 90 16.77 -1.41 11.73
CA ASP A 90 15.40 -1.80 11.42
C ASP A 90 15.16 -2.13 9.92
N ALA A 91 16.23 -2.39 9.16
CA ALA A 91 16.13 -2.73 7.74
C ALA A 91 15.42 -4.06 7.47
N PHE A 92 15.35 -4.94 8.46
CA PHE A 92 14.68 -6.25 8.36
C PHE A 92 13.72 -6.50 9.51
N LEU A 93 12.70 -7.32 9.22
CA LEU A 93 11.79 -7.89 10.21
C LEU A 93 12.00 -9.40 10.25
N GLU A 94 11.98 -9.99 11.44
CA GLU A 94 11.96 -11.43 11.62
C GLU A 94 10.52 -11.94 11.58
N VAL A 95 10.30 -13.07 10.92
CA VAL A 95 9.00 -13.76 10.90
C VAL A 95 9.05 -14.88 11.94
N LEU A 96 8.20 -14.75 12.94
CA LEU A 96 8.05 -15.72 14.03
C LEU A 96 6.64 -16.32 14.01
N HIS A 97 6.48 -17.49 14.62
CA HIS A 97 5.18 -17.99 15.02
C HIS A 97 4.63 -17.20 16.23
N SER A 98 3.33 -17.21 16.43
CA SER A 98 2.65 -16.43 17.48
C SER A 98 3.06 -16.80 18.91
N ASP A 99 3.59 -18.03 19.10
CA ASP A 99 4.22 -18.50 20.34
C ASP A 99 5.65 -17.98 20.54
N GLY A 100 6.20 -17.28 19.55
CA GLY A 100 7.55 -16.74 19.56
C GLY A 100 8.61 -17.69 19.00
N ASP A 101 8.21 -18.85 18.50
CA ASP A 101 9.13 -19.81 17.89
C ASP A 101 9.63 -19.31 16.53
N PRO A 102 10.88 -19.65 16.15
CA PRO A 102 11.43 -19.31 14.83
C PRO A 102 10.68 -20.06 13.73
N TRP A 103 10.83 -19.59 12.47
CA TRP A 103 10.13 -20.13 11.31
C TRP A 103 10.16 -21.66 11.18
N ALA A 104 11.32 -22.28 11.39
CA ALA A 104 11.43 -23.73 11.39
C ALA A 104 12.52 -24.20 12.36
N ASP A 105 12.22 -25.25 13.12
CA ASP A 105 13.19 -26.01 13.93
C ASP A 105 13.40 -27.40 13.29
N LEU A 106 14.58 -27.63 12.78
CA LEU A 106 14.95 -28.85 12.10
C LEU A 106 15.75 -29.83 13.06
N GLY A 107 15.62 -29.59 14.34
CA GLY A 107 16.21 -30.43 15.41
C GLY A 107 17.68 -30.10 15.69
N ASN A 108 18.53 -30.03 14.68
CA ASN A 108 19.94 -29.65 14.80
C ASN A 108 20.25 -28.22 14.29
N GLU A 109 19.32 -27.61 13.58
CA GLU A 109 19.46 -26.26 13.04
C GLU A 109 18.13 -25.52 13.10
N THR A 110 18.11 -24.39 13.80
CA THR A 110 17.02 -23.43 13.77
C THR A 110 17.11 -22.58 12.50
N CYS A 111 16.03 -22.53 11.72
CA CYS A 111 15.91 -21.64 10.58
C CYS A 111 15.14 -20.38 10.99
N ARG A 112 15.82 -19.23 11.00
CA ARG A 112 15.21 -17.92 11.22
C ARG A 112 15.00 -17.27 9.88
N LEU A 113 13.83 -16.71 9.68
CA LEU A 113 13.42 -16.13 8.41
C LEU A 113 13.20 -14.62 8.55
N PHE A 114 13.87 -13.87 7.71
CA PHE A 114 13.81 -12.41 7.71
C PHE A 114 13.23 -11.89 6.40
N VAL A 115 12.42 -10.85 6.50
CA VAL A 115 11.90 -10.08 5.37
C VAL A 115 12.44 -8.65 5.43
N GLU A 116 12.58 -8.01 4.29
CA GLU A 116 12.91 -6.60 4.21
C GLU A 116 11.81 -5.78 4.89
N SER A 117 12.18 -4.81 5.71
CA SER A 117 11.21 -3.85 6.25
C SER A 117 10.55 -3.04 5.11
N PRO A 118 9.38 -2.43 5.33
CA PRO A 118 8.66 -1.72 4.27
C PRO A 118 9.51 -0.69 3.51
N GLY A 119 10.41 0.01 4.18
CA GLY A 119 11.30 0.98 3.54
C GLY A 119 12.35 0.34 2.64
N LEU A 120 13.02 -0.71 3.09
CA LEU A 120 14.00 -1.43 2.26
C LEU A 120 13.29 -2.15 1.11
N ASN A 121 12.15 -2.79 1.37
CA ASN A 121 11.37 -3.46 0.35
C ASN A 121 10.91 -2.50 -0.75
N LEU A 122 10.48 -1.27 -0.39
CA LEU A 122 10.10 -0.24 -1.37
C LEU A 122 11.24 0.09 -2.32
N VAL A 123 12.49 0.19 -1.83
CA VAL A 123 13.68 0.40 -2.66
C VAL A 123 13.91 -0.78 -3.61
N ARG A 124 13.67 -2.01 -3.14
CA ARG A 124 13.80 -3.23 -3.96
C ARG A 124 12.73 -3.31 -5.04
N MET A 125 11.49 -2.97 -4.68
CA MET A 125 10.38 -2.93 -5.63
C MET A 125 10.63 -1.88 -6.72
N GLU A 126 11.21 -0.71 -6.38
CA GLU A 126 11.65 0.27 -7.39
C GLU A 126 12.62 -0.34 -8.38
N GLN A 127 13.65 -1.06 -7.90
CA GLN A 127 14.62 -1.71 -8.77
C GLN A 127 13.97 -2.72 -9.73
N SER A 128 13.03 -3.52 -9.22
CA SER A 128 12.31 -4.51 -10.00
C SER A 128 11.42 -3.84 -11.07
N LEU A 129 10.69 -2.80 -10.70
CA LEU A 129 9.84 -2.04 -11.63
C LEU A 129 10.67 -1.31 -12.68
N ARG A 130 11.82 -0.76 -12.31
CA ARG A 130 12.75 -0.14 -13.26
C ARG A 130 13.27 -1.14 -14.29
N MET A 131 13.63 -2.36 -13.89
CA MET A 131 14.01 -3.40 -14.83
C MET A 131 12.86 -3.76 -15.80
N MET A 132 11.60 -3.73 -15.34
CA MET A 132 10.45 -3.92 -16.21
C MET A 132 10.31 -2.78 -17.23
N VAL A 133 10.58 -1.53 -16.83
CA VAL A 133 10.61 -0.38 -17.75
C VAL A 133 11.73 -0.51 -18.76
N GLU A 134 12.95 -0.83 -18.32
CA GLU A 134 14.11 -1.03 -19.20
C GLU A 134 13.89 -2.14 -20.24
N ARG A 135 13.11 -3.16 -19.89
CA ARG A 135 12.71 -4.27 -20.80
C ARG A 135 11.48 -3.94 -21.67
N GLY A 136 10.90 -2.75 -21.54
CA GLY A 136 9.67 -2.35 -22.24
C GLY A 136 8.41 -3.07 -21.80
N ALA A 137 8.43 -3.78 -20.67
CA ALA A 137 7.27 -4.49 -20.14
C ALA A 137 6.30 -3.56 -19.37
N LEU A 138 6.75 -2.37 -18.98
CA LEU A 138 5.97 -1.39 -18.24
C LEU A 138 6.36 0.03 -18.67
N SER A 139 5.40 0.96 -18.73
CA SER A 139 5.73 2.38 -18.93
C SER A 139 6.27 3.00 -17.64
N PRO A 140 7.09 4.08 -17.71
CA PRO A 140 7.60 4.76 -16.51
C PRO A 140 6.49 5.23 -15.56
N ASN A 141 5.39 5.77 -16.09
CA ASN A 141 4.26 6.24 -15.30
C ASN A 141 3.53 5.07 -14.61
N ALA A 142 3.32 3.97 -15.33
CA ALA A 142 2.73 2.77 -14.74
C ALA A 142 3.63 2.18 -13.64
N ALA A 143 4.96 2.20 -13.82
CA ALA A 143 5.91 1.78 -12.78
C ALA A 143 5.83 2.68 -11.55
N LEU A 144 5.74 4.00 -11.72
CA LEU A 144 5.57 4.93 -10.61
C LEU A 144 4.27 4.65 -9.85
N PHE A 145 3.14 4.55 -10.53
CA PHE A 145 1.85 4.30 -9.86
C PHE A 145 1.82 2.95 -9.15
N ARG A 146 2.43 1.91 -9.74
CA ARG A 146 2.58 0.63 -9.07
C ARG A 146 3.48 0.73 -7.83
N LEU A 147 4.57 1.53 -7.90
CA LEU A 147 5.45 1.77 -6.77
C LEU A 147 4.72 2.44 -5.59
N LEU A 148 3.80 3.38 -5.88
CA LEU A 148 3.01 4.08 -4.87
C LEU A 148 2.09 3.15 -4.06
N THR A 149 1.69 1.99 -4.60
CA THR A 149 0.80 1.07 -3.89
C THR A 149 1.45 0.42 -2.67
N PHE A 150 2.76 0.18 -2.70
CA PHE A 150 3.45 -0.56 -1.64
C PHE A 150 3.49 0.18 -0.30
N PRO A 151 3.91 1.46 -0.23
CA PRO A 151 3.89 2.18 1.03
C PRO A 151 2.47 2.44 1.52
N MET A 152 1.49 2.66 0.64
CA MET A 152 0.07 2.80 1.04
C MET A 152 -0.47 1.54 1.69
N GLU A 153 -0.15 0.35 1.15
CA GLU A 153 -0.54 -0.93 1.75
C GLU A 153 0.17 -1.16 3.11
N ALA A 154 1.46 -0.82 3.21
CA ALA A 154 2.21 -0.97 4.45
C ALA A 154 1.73 -0.03 5.56
N CYS A 155 1.29 1.18 5.20
CA CYS A 155 0.75 2.22 6.11
C CYS A 155 -0.78 2.15 6.25
N GLY A 156 -1.44 1.25 5.52
CA GLY A 156 -2.88 1.06 5.51
C GLY A 156 -3.35 -0.13 6.33
N SER A 157 -4.65 -0.23 6.50
CA SER A 157 -5.32 -1.31 7.25
C SER A 157 -5.78 -2.46 6.35
N TYR A 158 -5.19 -2.64 5.19
CA TYR A 158 -5.46 -3.76 4.28
C TYR A 158 -4.18 -4.45 3.82
N VAL A 159 -4.32 -5.66 3.32
CA VAL A 159 -3.23 -6.40 2.68
C VAL A 159 -3.75 -7.23 1.49
N ARG A 160 -3.00 -7.25 0.39
CA ARG A 160 -3.32 -8.04 -0.81
C ARG A 160 -2.92 -9.50 -0.64
N ASP A 161 -3.50 -10.36 -1.46
CA ASP A 161 -3.12 -11.76 -1.55
C ASP A 161 -1.63 -11.87 -1.96
N PRO A 162 -0.81 -12.63 -1.22
CA PRO A 162 0.59 -12.85 -1.57
C PRO A 162 0.79 -13.54 -2.93
N ALA A 163 -0.19 -14.29 -3.41
CA ALA A 163 -0.13 -14.96 -4.72
C ALA A 163 -0.26 -14.01 -5.91
N ASP A 164 -0.94 -12.85 -5.72
CA ASP A 164 -1.05 -11.81 -6.74
C ASP A 164 -0.52 -10.48 -6.19
N PRO A 165 0.77 -10.17 -6.38
CA PRO A 165 1.39 -8.98 -5.83
C PRO A 165 0.80 -7.65 -6.32
N ALA A 166 0.14 -7.64 -7.48
CA ALA A 166 -0.39 -6.41 -8.07
C ALA A 166 -1.88 -6.20 -7.74
N PHE A 167 -2.72 -7.24 -7.86
CA PHE A 167 -4.17 -7.12 -7.86
C PHE A 167 -4.88 -8.16 -6.98
N GLY A 168 -4.14 -8.87 -6.10
CA GLY A 168 -4.68 -9.93 -5.26
C GLY A 168 -5.85 -9.47 -4.39
N ALA A 169 -6.71 -10.42 -4.03
CA ALA A 169 -7.80 -10.19 -3.10
C ALA A 169 -7.29 -9.63 -1.77
N CYS A 170 -8.03 -8.69 -1.19
CA CYS A 170 -7.62 -8.02 0.03
C CYS A 170 -8.24 -8.65 1.28
N LEU A 171 -7.48 -8.63 2.37
CA LEU A 171 -7.96 -8.72 3.74
C LEU A 171 -7.92 -7.31 4.33
N PHE A 172 -8.93 -6.94 5.11
CA PHE A 172 -9.14 -5.59 5.64
C PHE A 172 -9.09 -5.57 7.17
N GLU A 173 -9.15 -4.37 7.75
CA GLU A 173 -9.19 -4.15 9.21
C GLU A 173 -7.95 -4.66 9.94
N LEU A 174 -6.78 -4.52 9.30
CA LEU A 174 -5.49 -4.93 9.85
C LEU A 174 -4.73 -3.73 10.44
N GLU A 175 -3.84 -4.01 11.39
CA GLU A 175 -2.91 -2.99 11.86
C GLU A 175 -1.85 -2.66 10.79
N PRO A 176 -1.54 -1.37 10.57
CA PRO A 176 -0.43 -0.96 9.73
C PRO A 176 0.90 -1.47 10.28
N ILE A 177 1.83 -1.83 9.40
CA ILE A 177 3.19 -2.27 9.79
C ILE A 177 4.23 -1.16 9.70
N ALA A 178 3.87 0.00 9.16
CA ALA A 178 4.74 1.17 9.06
C ALA A 178 3.92 2.46 9.04
N THR A 179 4.64 3.59 9.14
CA THR A 179 4.11 4.91 8.77
C THR A 179 4.98 5.52 7.67
N PRO A 180 4.48 6.49 6.89
CA PRO A 180 5.27 7.16 5.85
C PRO A 180 6.58 7.74 6.40
N GLU A 181 6.54 8.31 7.61
CA GLU A 181 7.70 8.92 8.27
C GLU A 181 8.77 7.86 8.59
N ARG A 182 8.37 6.68 9.09
CA ARG A 182 9.31 5.58 9.36
C ARG A 182 9.93 5.03 8.08
N ILE A 183 9.13 4.89 7.01
CA ILE A 183 9.62 4.48 5.69
C ILE A 183 10.63 5.49 5.16
N LEU A 184 10.35 6.80 5.25
CA LEU A 184 11.25 7.86 4.83
C LEU A 184 12.54 7.87 5.66
N ALA A 185 12.44 7.79 6.99
CA ALA A 185 13.59 7.77 7.88
C ALA A 185 14.54 6.62 7.53
N LEU A 186 14.01 5.41 7.33
CA LEU A 186 14.80 4.27 6.90
C LEU A 186 15.48 4.50 5.56
N ILE A 187 14.76 5.00 4.54
CA ILE A 187 15.32 5.28 3.21
C ILE A 187 16.45 6.33 3.29
N ASP A 188 16.36 7.30 4.21
CA ASP A 188 17.36 8.35 4.37
C ASP A 188 18.66 7.83 4.99
N GLU A 189 18.58 6.79 5.81
CA GLU A 189 19.76 6.13 6.40
C GLU A 189 20.41 5.10 5.46
N VAL A 190 19.67 4.57 4.49
CA VAL A 190 20.21 3.61 3.52
C VAL A 190 21.12 4.30 2.52
N SER A 191 22.31 3.74 2.30
CA SER A 191 23.24 4.22 1.27
C SER A 191 23.89 3.08 0.48
N GLY A 192 24.41 3.40 -0.70
CA GLY A 192 25.08 2.41 -1.55
C GLY A 192 24.15 1.50 -2.36
N ILE A 193 22.86 1.82 -2.42
CA ILE A 193 21.86 1.08 -3.19
C ILE A 193 21.18 2.01 -4.20
N ARG A 194 20.78 1.48 -5.36
CA ARG A 194 20.03 2.22 -6.38
C ARG A 194 18.53 2.25 -6.04
N GLY A 195 17.81 3.26 -6.55
CA GLY A 195 16.33 3.34 -6.40
C GLY A 195 15.85 4.25 -5.28
N LEU A 196 16.75 4.76 -4.43
CA LEU A 196 16.40 5.58 -3.26
C LEU A 196 15.56 6.82 -3.64
N ARG A 197 15.84 7.49 -4.78
CA ARG A 197 15.12 8.70 -5.18
C ARG A 197 13.62 8.46 -5.39
N ASN A 198 13.29 7.43 -6.17
CA ASN A 198 11.89 7.13 -6.48
C ASN A 198 11.18 6.48 -5.29
N ALA A 199 11.89 5.67 -4.50
CA ALA A 199 11.36 5.13 -3.25
C ALA A 199 11.02 6.26 -2.26
N ARG A 200 11.91 7.26 -2.10
CA ARG A 200 11.65 8.45 -1.28
C ARG A 200 10.46 9.25 -1.80
N LEU A 201 10.35 9.44 -3.13
CA LEU A 201 9.18 10.09 -3.72
C LEU A 201 7.89 9.32 -3.40
N ALA A 202 7.89 8.00 -3.56
CA ALA A 202 6.72 7.17 -3.29
C ALA A 202 6.33 7.22 -1.80
N ALA A 203 7.29 7.11 -0.89
CA ALA A 203 7.05 7.24 0.55
C ALA A 203 6.53 8.64 0.92
N GLY A 204 7.09 9.71 0.34
CA GLY A 204 6.64 11.08 0.58
C GLY A 204 5.25 11.40 0.02
N LEU A 205 4.77 10.63 -0.94
CA LEU A 205 3.41 10.71 -1.48
C LEU A 205 2.43 9.77 -0.76
N SER A 206 2.90 8.86 0.07
CA SER A 206 2.03 7.97 0.83
C SER A 206 1.36 8.66 2.01
N GLN A 207 0.35 8.04 2.57
CA GLN A 207 -0.40 8.50 3.73
C GLN A 207 -0.82 7.29 4.56
N SER A 208 -0.94 7.46 5.86
CA SER A 208 -1.49 6.43 6.74
C SER A 208 -3.00 6.38 6.65
N GLY A 209 -3.57 5.22 6.96
CA GLY A 209 -5.00 5.08 7.21
C GLY A 209 -5.80 4.50 6.06
N SER A 210 -5.28 4.39 4.82
CA SER A 210 -6.04 3.79 3.71
C SER A 210 -6.56 2.40 4.08
N GLY A 211 -7.87 2.18 3.97
CA GLY A 211 -8.53 0.92 4.31
C GLY A 211 -8.67 -0.06 3.15
N SER A 212 -8.42 0.39 1.92
CA SER A 212 -8.60 -0.44 0.72
C SER A 212 -7.78 0.08 -0.47
N PRO A 213 -7.58 -0.75 -1.53
CA PRO A 213 -6.99 -0.28 -2.77
C PRO A 213 -7.81 0.81 -3.47
N GLU A 214 -9.11 0.79 -3.32
CA GLU A 214 -10.03 1.79 -3.87
C GLU A 214 -9.88 3.13 -3.16
N GLU A 215 -9.74 3.13 -1.85
CA GLU A 215 -9.40 4.33 -1.09
C GLU A 215 -8.01 4.85 -1.46
N THR A 216 -7.02 3.96 -1.61
CA THR A 216 -5.68 4.33 -2.11
C THR A 216 -5.76 5.03 -3.47
N LEU A 217 -6.59 4.54 -4.40
CA LEU A 217 -6.82 5.20 -5.69
C LEU A 217 -7.41 6.60 -5.51
N LEU A 218 -8.46 6.73 -4.69
CA LEU A 218 -9.10 8.02 -4.42
C LEU A 218 -8.16 9.01 -3.73
N SER A 219 -7.37 8.56 -2.75
CA SER A 219 -6.34 9.36 -2.11
C SER A 219 -5.40 9.98 -3.13
N PHE A 220 -4.88 9.19 -4.07
CA PHE A 220 -4.01 9.70 -5.12
C PHE A 220 -4.75 10.57 -6.13
N ALA A 221 -5.98 10.25 -6.49
CA ALA A 221 -6.79 11.09 -7.36
C ALA A 221 -7.07 12.47 -6.74
N PHE A 222 -7.19 12.55 -5.42
CA PHE A 222 -7.34 13.83 -4.71
C PHE A 222 -6.01 14.59 -4.64
N LYS A 223 -4.92 13.98 -4.18
CA LYS A 223 -3.72 14.73 -3.76
C LYS A 223 -2.62 14.86 -4.81
N LEU A 224 -2.53 13.96 -5.80
CA LEU A 224 -1.44 14.04 -6.77
C LEU A 224 -1.51 15.31 -7.61
N ALA A 225 -0.35 15.76 -8.07
CA ALA A 225 -0.26 16.85 -9.02
C ALA A 225 -1.01 16.52 -10.32
N THR A 226 -1.58 17.52 -10.96
CA THR A 226 -2.41 17.37 -12.17
C THR A 226 -1.72 16.58 -13.28
N HIS A 227 -0.40 16.81 -13.50
CA HIS A 227 0.37 16.06 -14.50
C HIS A 227 0.54 14.56 -14.15
N LEU A 228 0.23 14.15 -12.92
CA LEU A 228 0.15 12.76 -12.46
C LEU A 228 -1.30 12.25 -12.35
N GLY A 229 -2.27 13.04 -12.81
CA GLY A 229 -3.68 12.66 -12.83
C GLY A 229 -4.50 13.05 -11.61
N GLY A 230 -3.91 13.68 -10.58
CA GLY A 230 -4.65 14.18 -9.43
C GLY A 230 -5.35 15.53 -9.67
N ILE A 231 -6.08 16.01 -8.67
CA ILE A 231 -6.76 17.32 -8.68
C ILE A 231 -6.13 18.32 -7.70
N GLU A 232 -5.01 17.97 -7.08
CA GLU A 232 -4.28 18.84 -6.12
C GLU A 232 -5.21 19.38 -5.02
N SER A 233 -6.01 18.50 -4.42
CA SER A 233 -6.92 18.90 -3.35
C SER A 233 -6.14 19.45 -2.14
N PRO A 234 -6.77 20.31 -1.32
CA PRO A 234 -6.22 20.66 -0.01
C PRO A 234 -5.92 19.40 0.81
N ALA A 235 -5.05 19.54 1.83
CA ALA A 235 -4.71 18.45 2.72
C ALA A 235 -5.96 17.87 3.42
N PHE A 236 -6.02 16.56 3.53
CA PHE A 236 -7.10 15.80 4.15
C PHE A 236 -6.55 14.75 5.10
N LEU A 237 -7.43 14.25 5.97
CA LEU A 237 -7.19 13.14 6.86
C LEU A 237 -7.82 11.88 6.25
N GLU A 238 -7.17 10.72 6.41
CA GLU A 238 -7.67 9.41 5.96
C GLU A 238 -8.06 8.57 7.16
N ASN A 239 -9.30 8.07 7.17
CA ASN A 239 -9.80 7.17 8.20
C ASN A 239 -9.55 7.66 9.64
N GLU A 240 -9.54 8.98 9.85
CA GLU A 240 -9.41 9.57 11.17
C GLU A 240 -10.79 9.82 11.79
N PRO A 241 -10.96 9.49 13.07
CA PRO A 241 -12.24 9.68 13.75
C PRO A 241 -12.58 11.16 13.91
N ILE A 242 -13.83 11.51 13.61
CA ILE A 242 -14.40 12.84 13.90
C ILE A 242 -15.15 12.75 15.23
N ALA A 243 -14.69 13.50 16.22
CA ALA A 243 -15.45 13.74 17.42
C ALA A 243 -16.39 14.94 17.22
N TRP A 244 -17.67 14.74 17.44
CA TRP A 244 -18.66 15.82 17.31
C TRP A 244 -18.53 16.83 18.45
N PRO A 245 -18.81 18.12 18.19
CA PRO A 245 -19.01 19.10 19.24
C PRO A 245 -20.13 18.64 20.20
N HIS A 246 -19.99 18.95 21.49
CA HIS A 246 -20.96 18.51 22.50
C HIS A 246 -22.41 19.01 22.20
N GLU A 247 -22.53 20.18 21.57
CA GLU A 247 -23.79 20.75 21.13
C GLU A 247 -24.46 19.96 20.00
N ASP A 248 -23.71 19.22 19.18
CA ASP A 248 -24.23 18.45 18.05
C ASP A 248 -24.64 17.02 18.45
N LEU A 249 -24.14 16.50 19.58
CA LEU A 249 -24.40 15.13 20.05
C LEU A 249 -25.90 14.79 20.16
N PRO A 250 -26.82 15.69 20.56
CA PRO A 250 -28.24 15.37 20.59
C PRO A 250 -28.91 15.16 19.23
N PHE A 251 -28.23 15.55 18.13
CA PHE A 251 -28.75 15.53 16.76
C PHE A 251 -28.17 14.44 15.89
N VAL A 252 -27.26 13.61 16.42
CA VAL A 252 -26.58 12.53 15.70
C VAL A 252 -26.91 11.18 16.35
N GLU A 253 -26.94 10.15 15.52
CA GLU A 253 -27.13 8.78 15.99
C GLU A 253 -25.76 8.13 16.32
N HIS A 254 -24.70 8.49 15.59
CA HIS A 254 -23.33 8.03 15.84
C HIS A 254 -22.55 9.11 16.59
N THR A 255 -22.10 8.79 17.79
CA THR A 255 -21.28 9.71 18.61
C THR A 255 -19.89 9.97 18.04
N MET A 256 -19.45 9.12 17.12
CA MET A 256 -18.17 9.23 16.42
C MET A 256 -18.32 8.70 14.99
N MET A 257 -17.78 9.43 14.03
CA MET A 257 -17.73 9.03 12.62
C MET A 257 -16.27 8.89 12.17
N ARG A 258 -16.03 7.98 11.24
CA ARG A 258 -14.71 7.77 10.67
C ARG A 258 -14.84 7.71 9.15
N PRO A 259 -14.81 8.89 8.47
CA PRO A 259 -14.84 8.93 7.01
C PRO A 259 -13.52 8.48 6.41
N ASP A 260 -13.55 7.90 5.20
CA ASP A 260 -12.32 7.53 4.49
C ASP A 260 -11.46 8.76 4.20
N PHE A 261 -12.10 9.90 3.87
CA PHE A 261 -11.42 11.18 3.63
C PHE A 261 -12.17 12.30 4.31
N HIS A 262 -11.42 13.14 5.04
CA HIS A 262 -12.00 14.30 5.72
C HIS A 262 -11.15 15.55 5.48
N TRP A 263 -11.78 16.61 5.01
CA TRP A 263 -11.23 17.97 4.93
C TRP A 263 -11.84 18.84 6.03
N PRO A 264 -11.26 18.86 7.25
CA PRO A 264 -11.85 19.55 8.40
C PRO A 264 -12.09 21.05 8.12
N GLY A 265 -11.09 21.70 7.51
CA GLY A 265 -11.15 23.10 7.12
C GLY A 265 -12.28 23.42 6.13
N HIS A 266 -12.76 22.42 5.37
CA HIS A 266 -13.75 22.61 4.30
C HIS A 266 -15.12 22.03 4.68
N ARG A 267 -15.26 21.43 5.85
CA ARG A 267 -16.47 20.72 6.26
C ARG A 267 -16.95 19.75 5.18
N THR A 268 -16.02 18.98 4.64
CA THR A 268 -16.27 18.05 3.54
C THR A 268 -15.70 16.69 3.92
N ALA A 269 -16.49 15.64 3.69
CA ALA A 269 -16.08 14.26 3.84
C ALA A 269 -16.36 13.48 2.55
N ALA A 270 -15.57 12.43 2.30
CA ALA A 270 -15.81 11.50 1.21
C ALA A 270 -15.63 10.08 1.73
N GLU A 271 -16.46 9.14 1.26
CA GLU A 271 -16.44 7.74 1.66
C GLU A 271 -16.55 6.85 0.44
N TYR A 272 -15.84 5.73 0.43
CA TYR A 272 -15.96 4.73 -0.59
C TYR A 272 -16.91 3.61 -0.15
N ASN A 273 -18.08 3.57 -0.78
CA ASN A 273 -19.02 2.49 -0.59
C ASN A 273 -18.79 1.42 -1.67
N GLY A 274 -18.11 0.34 -1.30
CA GLY A 274 -17.80 -0.79 -2.18
C GLY A 274 -19.05 -1.49 -2.73
N ARG A 275 -18.87 -2.68 -3.30
CA ARG A 275 -19.98 -3.58 -3.65
C ARG A 275 -20.58 -4.18 -2.38
N VAL A 276 -21.37 -3.43 -1.67
CA VAL A 276 -22.23 -4.02 -0.64
C VAL A 276 -23.43 -4.61 -1.37
N HIS A 277 -23.71 -5.90 -1.14
CA HIS A 277 -25.05 -6.41 -1.39
C HIS A 277 -25.99 -5.54 -0.57
N VAL A 278 -26.74 -4.69 -1.24
CA VAL A 278 -27.59 -3.68 -0.62
C VAL A 278 -28.69 -4.41 0.15
N SER A 279 -28.42 -4.72 1.43
CA SER A 279 -29.49 -5.06 2.35
C SER A 279 -30.19 -3.76 2.73
N GLU A 280 -31.49 -3.84 2.99
CA GLU A 280 -32.26 -2.69 3.48
C GLU A 280 -31.60 -2.05 4.72
N ALA A 281 -31.06 -2.88 5.63
CA ALA A 281 -30.34 -2.43 6.81
C ALA A 281 -29.05 -1.63 6.49
N ALA A 282 -28.28 -2.04 5.49
CA ALA A 282 -27.07 -1.32 5.06
C ALA A 282 -27.43 0.03 4.43
N PHE A 283 -28.51 0.07 3.62
CA PHE A 283 -29.01 1.33 3.06
C PHE A 283 -29.50 2.30 4.15
N GLU A 284 -30.25 1.82 5.14
CA GLU A 284 -30.68 2.63 6.27
C GLU A 284 -29.52 3.17 7.08
N GLU A 285 -28.47 2.36 7.27
CA GLU A 285 -27.26 2.77 7.95
C GLU A 285 -26.52 3.89 7.20
N ASP A 286 -26.34 3.75 5.89
CA ASP A 286 -25.75 4.81 5.06
C ASP A 286 -26.56 6.11 5.14
N GLN A 287 -27.90 6.02 5.17
CA GLN A 287 -28.76 7.21 5.33
C GLN A 287 -28.60 7.85 6.72
N ARG A 288 -28.42 7.06 7.79
CA ARG A 288 -28.15 7.57 9.15
C ARG A 288 -26.83 8.32 9.17
N ARG A 289 -25.77 7.73 8.64
CA ARG A 289 -24.45 8.35 8.54
C ARG A 289 -24.48 9.68 7.79
N ILE A 290 -25.18 9.72 6.65
CA ILE A 290 -25.33 10.97 5.87
C ILE A 290 -26.05 12.05 6.68
N ARG A 291 -27.13 11.68 7.42
CA ARG A 291 -27.83 12.64 8.28
C ARG A 291 -26.94 13.20 9.38
N ASP A 292 -26.10 12.37 10.00
CA ASP A 292 -25.18 12.81 11.04
C ASP A 292 -24.19 13.83 10.51
N TYR A 293 -23.57 13.57 9.33
CA TYR A 293 -22.73 14.58 8.69
C TYR A 293 -23.48 15.89 8.43
N GLN A 294 -24.71 15.81 7.89
CA GLN A 294 -25.50 17.00 7.59
C GLN A 294 -25.88 17.78 8.85
N SER A 295 -26.24 17.09 9.93
CA SER A 295 -26.56 17.70 11.24
C SER A 295 -25.37 18.48 11.80
N CYS A 296 -24.15 17.99 11.57
CA CYS A 296 -22.92 18.67 11.98
C CYS A 296 -22.35 19.61 10.91
N GLY A 297 -23.12 19.91 9.85
CA GLY A 297 -22.73 20.84 8.79
C GLY A 297 -21.60 20.36 7.89
N ILE A 298 -21.39 19.05 7.77
CA ILE A 298 -20.41 18.42 6.89
C ILE A 298 -21.10 17.93 5.61
N SER A 299 -20.54 18.28 4.46
CA SER A 299 -20.98 17.76 3.16
C SER A 299 -20.32 16.43 2.90
N ALA A 300 -21.06 15.32 2.95
CA ALA A 300 -20.57 13.98 2.68
C ALA A 300 -20.80 13.57 1.22
N TYR A 301 -19.76 12.98 0.61
CA TYR A 301 -19.74 12.54 -0.80
C TYR A 301 -19.42 11.04 -0.88
N PRO A 302 -20.41 10.16 -0.95
CA PRO A 302 -20.15 8.74 -1.13
C PRO A 302 -19.69 8.44 -2.56
N ALA A 303 -18.59 7.71 -2.70
CA ALA A 303 -18.11 7.13 -3.94
C ALA A 303 -18.57 5.67 -4.05
N SER A 304 -19.20 5.33 -5.15
CA SER A 304 -19.61 3.97 -5.45
C SER A 304 -18.51 3.19 -6.16
N TYR A 305 -18.63 1.86 -6.22
CA TYR A 305 -17.78 1.00 -7.05
C TYR A 305 -17.63 1.52 -8.49
N LYS A 306 -18.70 2.05 -9.10
CA LYS A 306 -18.68 2.60 -10.46
C LYS A 306 -17.76 3.83 -10.57
N ASN A 307 -17.68 4.66 -9.54
CA ASN A 307 -16.83 5.86 -9.53
C ASN A 307 -15.35 5.51 -9.62
N VAL A 308 -14.92 4.40 -9.04
CA VAL A 308 -13.51 3.96 -9.03
C VAL A 308 -13.15 2.98 -10.15
N ARG A 309 -14.09 2.64 -11.05
CA ARG A 309 -13.86 1.68 -12.16
C ARG A 309 -14.06 2.31 -13.54
N ASN A 310 -14.61 3.50 -13.61
CA ASN A 310 -14.89 4.21 -14.86
C ASN A 310 -14.33 5.62 -14.78
N ILE A 311 -13.47 5.99 -15.72
CA ILE A 311 -12.77 7.29 -15.71
C ILE A 311 -13.73 8.48 -15.79
N ALA A 312 -14.81 8.40 -16.56
CA ALA A 312 -15.78 9.47 -16.65
C ALA A 312 -16.58 9.62 -15.34
N ALA A 313 -16.94 8.51 -14.70
CA ALA A 313 -17.59 8.52 -13.39
C ALA A 313 -16.65 9.01 -12.29
N LEU A 314 -15.37 8.65 -12.33
CA LEU A 314 -14.35 9.18 -11.42
C LEU A 314 -14.19 10.68 -11.59
N ASN A 315 -14.05 11.18 -12.83
CA ASN A 315 -13.95 12.62 -13.10
C ASN A 315 -15.17 13.39 -12.59
N SER A 316 -16.39 12.87 -12.81
CA SER A 316 -17.61 13.47 -12.29
C SER A 316 -17.64 13.52 -10.77
N TYR A 317 -17.21 12.44 -10.11
CA TYR A 317 -17.11 12.37 -8.66
C TYR A 317 -16.09 13.38 -8.10
N LEU A 318 -14.89 13.44 -8.70
CA LEU A 318 -13.86 14.41 -8.33
C LEU A 318 -14.34 15.85 -8.50
N ALA A 319 -15.09 16.14 -9.56
CA ALA A 319 -15.68 17.47 -9.78
C ALA A 319 -16.68 17.85 -8.67
N CYS A 320 -17.51 16.90 -8.21
CA CYS A 320 -18.46 17.15 -7.11
C CYS A 320 -17.73 17.48 -5.79
N VAL A 321 -16.71 16.68 -5.42
CA VAL A 321 -15.92 16.94 -4.22
C VAL A 321 -15.18 18.26 -4.32
N ALA A 322 -14.52 18.55 -5.46
CA ALA A 322 -13.80 19.78 -5.69
C ALA A 322 -14.69 21.02 -5.63
N HIS A 323 -15.94 20.94 -6.12
CA HIS A 323 -16.91 22.01 -5.99
C HIS A 323 -17.22 22.36 -4.52
N SER A 324 -17.29 21.35 -3.65
CA SER A 324 -17.46 21.58 -2.20
C SER A 324 -16.21 22.26 -1.60
N LEU A 325 -15.03 21.79 -1.95
CA LEU A 325 -13.76 22.36 -1.47
C LEU A 325 -13.58 23.80 -1.94
N ALA A 326 -13.98 24.10 -3.19
CA ALA A 326 -13.90 25.45 -3.78
C ALA A 326 -14.69 26.53 -3.04
N ARG A 327 -15.69 26.15 -2.23
CA ARG A 327 -16.40 27.12 -1.39
C ARG A 327 -15.47 27.88 -0.45
N ARG A 328 -14.32 27.28 -0.08
CA ARG A 328 -13.29 27.90 0.76
C ARG A 328 -12.02 28.25 0.01
N GLU A 329 -11.59 27.39 -0.93
CA GLU A 329 -10.41 27.65 -1.77
C GLU A 329 -10.65 28.75 -2.80
N GLY A 330 -11.92 29.02 -3.15
CA GLY A 330 -12.29 30.04 -4.09
C GLY A 330 -12.35 29.56 -5.56
N PRO A 331 -12.79 30.47 -6.47
CA PRO A 331 -13.07 30.13 -7.87
C PRO A 331 -11.82 29.74 -8.67
N GLY A 332 -10.63 30.14 -8.23
CA GLY A 332 -9.37 29.75 -8.85
C GLY A 332 -9.12 28.26 -8.76
N TYR A 333 -9.36 27.66 -7.60
CA TYR A 333 -9.25 26.22 -7.39
C TYR A 333 -10.27 25.45 -8.24
N GLU A 334 -11.54 25.88 -8.24
CA GLU A 334 -12.57 25.25 -9.06
C GLU A 334 -12.23 25.27 -10.55
N SER A 335 -11.72 26.40 -11.04
CA SER A 335 -11.30 26.55 -12.44
C SER A 335 -10.10 25.64 -12.76
N HIS A 336 -9.14 25.53 -11.85
CA HIS A 336 -8.00 24.62 -11.97
C HIS A 336 -8.45 23.17 -12.07
N VAL A 337 -9.30 22.70 -11.13
CA VAL A 337 -9.79 21.33 -11.15
C VAL A 337 -10.61 21.05 -12.41
N ARG A 338 -11.46 21.97 -12.82
CA ARG A 338 -12.25 21.83 -14.06
C ARG A 338 -11.35 21.68 -15.28
N TRP A 339 -10.28 22.45 -15.35
CA TRP A 339 -9.26 22.29 -16.39
C TRP A 339 -8.56 20.93 -16.28
N ALA A 340 -8.09 20.54 -15.09
CA ALA A 340 -7.40 19.27 -14.85
C ALA A 340 -8.24 18.02 -15.23
N LEU A 341 -9.57 18.11 -15.02
CA LEU A 341 -10.49 17.04 -15.38
C LEU A 341 -10.82 16.98 -16.89
N ALA A 342 -10.69 18.10 -17.60
CA ALA A 342 -10.92 18.21 -19.03
C ALA A 342 -9.64 17.97 -19.86
N ASP A 343 -8.45 18.13 -19.28
CA ASP A 343 -7.16 17.93 -19.95
C ASP A 343 -6.94 16.47 -20.32
N GLU A 344 -6.62 16.22 -21.60
CA GLU A 344 -6.42 14.86 -22.12
C GLU A 344 -5.21 14.17 -21.47
N GLY A 345 -4.12 14.93 -21.22
CA GLY A 345 -2.91 14.40 -20.58
C GLY A 345 -3.19 13.92 -19.14
N SER A 346 -3.84 14.76 -18.36
CA SER A 346 -4.24 14.45 -16.97
C SER A 346 -5.24 13.28 -16.93
N THR A 347 -6.19 13.25 -17.87
CA THR A 347 -7.15 12.15 -17.99
C THR A 347 -6.48 10.84 -18.37
N HIS A 348 -5.50 10.88 -19.28
CA HIS A 348 -4.67 9.71 -19.60
C HIS A 348 -3.92 9.20 -18.37
N MET A 349 -3.28 10.10 -17.63
CA MET A 349 -2.55 9.73 -16.41
C MET A 349 -3.46 9.11 -15.35
N ARG A 350 -4.68 9.67 -15.15
CA ARG A 350 -5.70 9.08 -14.26
C ARG A 350 -6.13 7.68 -14.72
N THR A 351 -6.23 7.46 -16.03
CA THR A 351 -6.52 6.14 -16.60
C THR A 351 -5.39 5.15 -16.30
N VAL A 352 -4.14 5.57 -16.44
CA VAL A 352 -2.98 4.73 -16.08
C VAL A 352 -2.97 4.44 -14.58
N LEU A 353 -3.18 5.46 -13.74
CA LEU A 353 -3.29 5.30 -12.28
C LEU A 353 -4.33 4.23 -11.91
N LEU A 354 -5.55 4.36 -12.44
CA LEU A 354 -6.63 3.41 -12.21
C LEU A 354 -6.23 1.99 -12.63
N SER A 355 -5.63 1.83 -13.81
CA SER A 355 -5.24 0.53 -14.35
C SER A 355 -4.12 -0.16 -13.55
N GLN A 356 -3.29 0.60 -12.82
CA GLN A 356 -2.21 0.05 -12.01
C GLN A 356 -2.62 -0.25 -10.57
N MET A 357 -3.69 0.36 -10.08
CA MET A 357 -4.15 0.19 -8.71
C MET A 357 -5.26 -0.85 -8.55
N LEU A 358 -6.11 -0.95 -9.55
CA LEU A 358 -7.27 -1.84 -9.52
C LEU A 358 -7.26 -2.81 -10.72
N PRO A 359 -7.68 -4.08 -10.53
CA PRO A 359 -7.79 -5.02 -11.63
C PRO A 359 -8.79 -4.50 -12.67
N ALA A 360 -8.54 -4.80 -13.94
CA ALA A 360 -9.49 -4.50 -15.00
C ALA A 360 -10.83 -5.18 -14.70
N VAL A 361 -11.93 -4.44 -14.86
CA VAL A 361 -13.27 -5.04 -14.79
C VAL A 361 -13.36 -6.03 -15.92
N PRO A 362 -13.66 -7.32 -15.68
CA PRO A 362 -13.99 -8.23 -16.76
C PRO A 362 -15.11 -7.57 -17.58
N SER A 363 -14.95 -7.48 -18.91
CA SER A 363 -16.01 -6.95 -19.75
C SER A 363 -17.27 -7.77 -19.45
N GLU A 364 -18.30 -7.14 -18.89
CA GLU A 364 -19.61 -7.77 -18.76
C GLU A 364 -20.00 -8.21 -20.16
N LYS A 365 -20.02 -9.53 -20.38
CA LYS A 365 -20.63 -10.05 -21.59
C LYS A 365 -22.07 -9.56 -21.57
N PRO A 366 -22.55 -8.87 -22.62
CA PRO A 366 -23.94 -8.49 -22.66
C PRO A 366 -24.77 -9.76 -22.46
N SER A 367 -25.55 -9.79 -21.39
CA SER A 367 -26.54 -10.81 -21.16
C SER A 367 -27.62 -10.59 -22.23
N TRP A 368 -27.61 -11.41 -23.25
CA TRP A 368 -28.72 -11.53 -24.21
C TRP A 368 -29.79 -12.40 -23.61
#